data_27164c4c3c39b50d43b36c7d8ae5c44a
#
_entry.id   27164c4c3c39b50d43b36c7d8ae5c44a
#
_cell.length_a   1.000
_cell.length_b   1.000
_cell.length_c   1.000
_cell.angle_alpha   90.00
_cell.angle_beta   90.00
_cell.angle_gamma   90.00
#
_symmetry.space_group_name_H-M   'P 1'
#
loop_
_entity.id
_entity.type
_entity.pdbx_description
1 polymer ?
#
loop_
_entity_poly.entity_id
_entity_poly.type
_entity_poly.pdbx_seq_one_letter_code
_entity_poly.pdbx_strand_id
1 'polypeptide(L)'
;MMTKANTVSVQSPPRTYDVPHESRGQLDYPVDAWDLLAFGRSPFRWAHTPPPEDNDRPTFLEVLRLLHLVPEHLDKLYVLRPKSYQAVRHTCPKCQSVGPGRVCKACNMARKNVFEERPWSNTAKFCADWTEQHTRHLQRIIPHDLFTRARAALDSLDNDAEVQALHQSANRHVALRGLWHDEPTGLDIPLRGVVSYAPAEGETRDDSIASLHVTRDVSPTQWAGYAHARGHHAVAAFLQDLHGAATGDPRPHHLWVLVEQDEPFVVGRRRASPELLNAGRSLYQDLLGAYARCLATQSWPAFDPNLPGSIDSWSAFHLDPWMTQGDGHSGRFFGVEAAHTLPLAA
;
A
#
# COMPACT_ATOMS: atom_id res chain seq x y z
N MET A 1 -26.64 4.54 -1.86
CA MET A 1 -26.36 5.73 -2.73
C MET A 1 -25.37 6.65 -2.01
N MET A 2 -24.23 6.98 -2.58
CA MET A 2 -23.26 7.88 -1.95
C MET A 2 -23.83 9.28 -1.91
N THR A 3 -23.91 9.88 -0.72
CA THR A 3 -24.36 11.26 -0.52
C THR A 3 -23.20 12.22 -0.51
N LYS A 4 -23.44 13.46 -0.99
CA LYS A 4 -22.43 14.51 -1.02
C LYS A 4 -21.83 14.75 0.38
N ALA A 5 -20.58 14.41 0.57
CA ALA A 5 -19.79 14.89 1.69
C ALA A 5 -18.88 16.03 1.21
N ASN A 6 -19.11 17.21 1.73
CA ASN A 6 -18.34 18.40 1.40
C ASN A 6 -16.95 18.35 2.03
N THR A 7 -15.96 17.80 1.37
CA THR A 7 -14.58 18.31 1.55
C THR A 7 -13.59 17.53 0.70
N VAL A 8 -13.17 18.10 -0.40
CA VAL A 8 -11.88 17.79 -1.01
C VAL A 8 -10.85 18.61 -0.24
N SER A 9 -10.09 18.01 0.64
CA SER A 9 -8.95 18.69 1.22
C SER A 9 -7.68 18.04 0.64
N VAL A 10 -6.90 18.84 -0.07
CA VAL A 10 -5.49 18.54 -0.31
C VAL A 10 -4.78 18.69 1.03
N GLN A 11 -5.01 17.76 1.93
CA GLN A 11 -4.32 17.71 3.21
C GLN A 11 -3.17 16.72 3.10
N SER A 12 -2.12 16.96 3.89
CA SER A 12 -1.07 15.99 4.18
C SER A 12 -1.67 14.59 4.24
N PRO A 13 -1.04 13.58 3.61
CA PRO A 13 -1.61 12.25 3.65
C PRO A 13 -1.87 11.91 5.11
N PRO A 14 -3.12 11.68 5.52
CA PRO A 14 -3.32 11.04 6.78
C PRO A 14 -2.49 9.76 6.70
N ARG A 15 -1.67 9.52 7.70
CA ARG A 15 -1.11 8.18 7.86
C ARG A 15 -2.30 7.26 7.67
N THR A 16 -2.19 6.26 6.81
CA THR A 16 -3.26 5.29 6.56
C THR A 16 -3.80 4.66 7.86
N TYR A 17 -3.23 5.02 9.01
CA TYR A 17 -3.44 4.50 10.34
C TYR A 17 -3.77 5.55 11.40
N ASP A 18 -4.14 6.78 11.02
CA ASP A 18 -4.52 7.82 12.01
C ASP A 18 -5.85 7.53 12.74
N VAL A 19 -6.56 6.48 12.32
CA VAL A 19 -7.74 5.99 13.06
C VAL A 19 -7.29 4.77 13.86
N PRO A 20 -7.38 4.80 15.20
CA PRO A 20 -7.02 3.66 16.04
C PRO A 20 -7.76 2.41 15.59
N HIS A 21 -7.06 1.28 15.47
CA HIS A 21 -7.68 0.00 15.10
C HIS A 21 -8.76 -0.44 16.10
N GLU A 22 -8.66 0.02 17.34
CA GLU A 22 -9.63 -0.18 18.40
C GLU A 22 -11.01 0.42 18.10
N SER A 23 -11.05 1.40 17.17
CA SER A 23 -12.31 1.96 16.67
C SER A 23 -12.93 1.18 15.51
N ARG A 24 -12.27 0.12 15.00
CA ARG A 24 -12.86 -0.76 13.99
C ARG A 24 -14.14 -1.39 14.53
N GLY A 25 -15.16 -1.41 13.68
CA GLY A 25 -16.48 -1.89 14.10
C GLY A 25 -17.29 -0.87 14.93
N GLN A 26 -16.81 0.35 15.06
CA GLN A 26 -17.59 1.49 15.55
C GLN A 26 -18.20 2.26 14.39
N LEU A 27 -19.32 2.92 14.63
CA LEU A 27 -20.09 3.59 13.59
C LEU A 27 -19.36 4.75 12.93
N ASP A 28 -18.45 5.40 13.65
CA ASP A 28 -17.66 6.54 13.19
C ASP A 28 -16.33 6.16 12.53
N TYR A 29 -16.02 4.85 12.46
CA TYR A 29 -14.81 4.38 11.79
C TYR A 29 -14.92 4.55 10.27
N PRO A 30 -14.08 5.40 9.64
CA PRO A 30 -14.12 5.59 8.19
C PRO A 30 -13.43 4.41 7.49
N VAL A 31 -14.20 3.63 6.73
CA VAL A 31 -13.68 2.49 5.98
C VAL A 31 -13.16 2.91 4.61
N ASP A 32 -12.13 2.23 4.14
CA ASP A 32 -11.66 2.30 2.76
C ASP A 32 -11.87 0.96 2.03
N ALA A 33 -11.58 0.94 0.72
CA ALA A 33 -11.77 -0.26 -0.07
C ALA A 33 -10.91 -1.43 0.37
N TRP A 34 -9.72 -1.19 0.93
CA TRP A 34 -8.85 -2.25 1.45
C TRP A 34 -9.36 -2.81 2.78
N ASP A 35 -9.93 -1.95 3.63
CA ASP A 35 -10.65 -2.38 4.84
C ASP A 35 -11.80 -3.31 4.48
N LEU A 36 -12.61 -2.96 3.46
CA LEU A 36 -13.72 -3.78 2.98
C LEU A 36 -13.26 -5.13 2.40
N LEU A 37 -12.19 -5.14 1.61
CA LEU A 37 -11.64 -6.39 1.09
C LEU A 37 -11.05 -7.28 2.21
N ALA A 38 -10.45 -6.69 3.23
CA ALA A 38 -9.97 -7.41 4.40
C ALA A 38 -11.13 -7.95 5.25
N PHE A 39 -12.18 -7.13 5.45
CA PHE A 39 -13.43 -7.52 6.10
C PHE A 39 -14.09 -8.69 5.38
N GLY A 40 -14.20 -8.64 4.04
CA GLY A 40 -14.80 -9.71 3.24
C GLY A 40 -14.13 -11.08 3.40
N ARG A 41 -12.82 -11.10 3.70
CA ARG A 41 -12.10 -12.36 3.97
C ARG A 41 -12.47 -12.97 5.32
N SER A 42 -12.66 -12.18 6.34
CA SER A 42 -13.07 -12.61 7.68
C SER A 42 -13.49 -11.41 8.50
N PRO A 43 -14.80 -11.14 8.63
CA PRO A 43 -15.34 -10.07 9.46
C PRO A 43 -14.80 -10.08 10.89
N PHE A 44 -14.77 -11.26 11.51
CA PHE A 44 -14.25 -11.42 12.87
C PHE A 44 -12.78 -11.00 13.00
N ARG A 45 -11.92 -11.47 12.10
CA ARG A 45 -10.49 -11.11 12.15
C ARG A 45 -10.29 -9.63 11.88
N TRP A 46 -11.03 -9.07 10.93
CA TRP A 46 -10.92 -7.66 10.64
C TRP A 46 -11.31 -6.79 11.86
N ALA A 47 -12.38 -7.14 12.57
CA ALA A 47 -12.86 -6.39 13.72
C ALA A 47 -12.00 -6.56 14.99
N HIS A 48 -11.43 -7.75 15.22
CA HIS A 48 -10.80 -8.12 16.49
C HIS A 48 -9.28 -8.34 16.42
N THR A 49 -8.70 -8.41 15.24
CA THR A 49 -7.24 -8.56 15.11
C THR A 49 -6.64 -7.20 14.80
N PRO A 50 -5.69 -6.71 15.61
CA PRO A 50 -4.97 -5.51 15.27
C PRO A 50 -4.34 -5.69 13.88
N PRO A 51 -4.22 -4.62 13.07
CA PRO A 51 -3.41 -4.70 11.86
C PRO A 51 -2.03 -5.23 12.25
N PRO A 52 -1.37 -5.98 11.35
CA PRO A 52 0.01 -6.38 11.60
C PRO A 52 0.76 -5.12 12.06
N GLU A 53 1.52 -5.27 13.16
CA GLU A 53 2.35 -4.18 13.67
C GLU A 53 3.02 -3.53 12.47
N ASP A 54 2.78 -2.24 12.33
CA ASP A 54 3.39 -1.47 11.24
C ASP A 54 4.90 -1.69 11.42
N ASN A 55 5.43 -2.59 10.57
CA ASN A 55 6.87 -2.70 10.52
C ASN A 55 7.33 -1.29 10.22
N ASP A 56 8.05 -0.64 11.14
CA ASP A 56 8.58 0.72 11.02
C ASP A 56 9.36 0.95 9.70
N ARG A 57 9.37 -0.06 8.85
CA ARG A 57 10.01 -0.05 7.54
C ARG A 57 9.01 0.33 6.46
N PRO A 58 9.21 1.46 5.81
CA PRO A 58 8.37 1.85 4.69
C PRO A 58 8.49 0.83 3.53
N THR A 59 7.38 0.61 2.84
CA THR A 59 7.36 -0.23 1.64
C THR A 59 7.93 0.51 0.43
N PHE A 60 8.31 -0.23 -0.62
CA PHE A 60 8.78 0.36 -1.87
C PHE A 60 7.73 1.31 -2.49
N LEU A 61 6.47 0.88 -2.55
CA LEU A 61 5.37 1.70 -3.06
C LEU A 61 5.18 2.99 -2.25
N GLU A 62 5.31 2.91 -0.93
CA GLU A 62 5.17 4.06 -0.05
C GLU A 62 6.28 5.09 -0.29
N VAL A 63 7.54 4.65 -0.38
CA VAL A 63 8.68 5.54 -0.67
C VAL A 63 8.54 6.13 -2.08
N LEU A 64 8.14 5.34 -3.06
CA LEU A 64 7.93 5.82 -4.43
C LEU A 64 6.80 6.86 -4.51
N ARG A 65 5.66 6.61 -3.84
CA ARG A 65 4.56 7.58 -3.75
C ARG A 65 5.01 8.88 -3.08
N LEU A 66 5.77 8.76 -2.01
CA LEU A 66 6.31 9.91 -1.30
C LEU A 66 7.20 10.75 -2.21
N LEU A 67 8.14 10.14 -2.92
CA LEU A 67 9.04 10.84 -3.83
C LEU A 67 8.32 11.47 -5.03
N HIS A 68 7.33 10.79 -5.59
CA HIS A 68 6.66 11.19 -6.82
C HIS A 68 5.46 12.11 -6.60
N LEU A 69 4.64 11.83 -5.60
CA LEU A 69 3.37 12.53 -5.41
C LEU A 69 3.44 13.66 -4.38
N VAL A 70 4.23 13.50 -3.30
CA VAL A 70 4.28 14.42 -2.16
C VAL A 70 5.69 14.60 -1.60
N PRO A 71 6.68 14.99 -2.44
CA PRO A 71 8.09 15.06 -2.04
C PRO A 71 8.33 16.01 -0.84
N GLU A 72 7.47 17.01 -0.63
CA GLU A 72 7.54 17.94 0.47
C GLU A 72 7.28 17.31 1.85
N HIS A 73 6.80 16.07 1.91
CA HIS A 73 6.60 15.32 3.13
C HIS A 73 7.78 14.42 3.50
N LEU A 74 8.75 14.23 2.59
CA LEU A 74 9.87 13.35 2.80
C LEU A 74 10.61 13.69 4.10
N ASP A 75 11.11 14.93 4.20
CA ASP A 75 11.93 15.37 5.34
C ASP A 75 11.14 15.53 6.65
N LYS A 76 9.81 15.65 6.56
CA LYS A 76 8.94 15.82 7.73
C LYS A 76 8.65 14.52 8.45
N LEU A 77 8.38 13.47 7.68
CA LEU A 77 7.88 12.19 8.20
C LEU A 77 8.92 11.08 8.16
N TYR A 78 9.97 11.25 7.37
CA TYR A 78 10.96 10.22 7.12
C TYR A 78 12.38 10.74 7.29
N VAL A 79 13.29 9.81 7.56
CA VAL A 79 14.73 10.07 7.56
C VAL A 79 15.43 8.97 6.77
N LEU A 80 16.36 9.38 5.92
CA LEU A 80 17.16 8.43 5.15
C LEU A 80 18.26 7.85 6.04
N ARG A 81 18.29 6.52 6.15
CA ARG A 81 19.36 5.81 6.86
C ARG A 81 20.69 6.01 6.14
N PRO A 82 21.76 6.45 6.84
CA PRO A 82 23.08 6.56 6.24
C PRO A 82 23.57 5.20 5.69
N LYS A 83 24.33 5.23 4.59
CA LYS A 83 24.94 4.03 4.02
C LYS A 83 26.05 3.48 4.90
N SER A 84 26.75 4.37 5.58
CA SER A 84 27.91 4.08 6.42
C SER A 84 27.92 4.96 7.66
N TYR A 85 28.78 4.64 8.61
CA TYR A 85 29.02 5.43 9.80
C TYR A 85 30.51 5.53 10.12
N GLN A 86 30.91 6.56 10.88
CA GLN A 86 32.27 6.74 11.33
C GLN A 86 32.49 5.95 12.62
N ALA A 87 33.21 4.85 12.53
CA ALA A 87 33.64 4.07 13.67
C ALA A 87 34.94 4.64 14.25
N VAL A 88 34.99 4.77 15.57
CA VAL A 88 36.23 5.20 16.26
C VAL A 88 37.05 3.98 16.64
N ARG A 89 38.30 3.93 16.15
CA ARG A 89 39.30 2.97 16.60
C ARG A 89 40.33 3.66 17.46
N HIS A 90 40.73 3.06 18.58
CA HIS A 90 41.80 3.52 19.40
C HIS A 90 43.08 2.79 19.02
N THR A 91 43.97 3.46 18.32
CA THR A 91 45.22 2.89 17.78
C THR A 91 46.44 3.44 18.53
N CYS A 92 47.36 2.56 18.94
CA CYS A 92 48.60 2.97 19.56
C CYS A 92 49.55 3.58 18.53
N PRO A 93 50.06 4.80 18.73
CA PRO A 93 50.97 5.44 17.77
C PRO A 93 52.33 4.75 17.66
N LYS A 94 52.73 3.96 18.67
CA LYS A 94 54.05 3.28 18.70
C LYS A 94 53.98 1.89 18.05
N CYS A 95 53.06 1.03 18.47
CA CYS A 95 53.01 -0.35 18.00
C CYS A 95 51.82 -0.64 17.09
N GLN A 96 51.00 0.37 16.74
CA GLN A 96 49.84 0.30 15.90
C GLN A 96 48.75 -0.71 16.36
N SER A 97 48.91 -1.23 17.60
CA SER A 97 47.88 -2.13 18.14
C SER A 97 46.54 -1.42 18.33
N VAL A 98 45.44 -2.08 17.92
CA VAL A 98 44.08 -1.60 18.12
C VAL A 98 43.49 -2.26 19.37
N GLY A 99 42.71 -1.51 20.14
CA GLY A 99 42.04 -2.06 21.31
C GLY A 99 41.08 -1.09 21.99
N PRO A 100 40.23 -1.57 22.90
CA PRO A 100 39.14 -0.77 23.46
C PRO A 100 39.62 0.30 24.49
N GLY A 101 40.78 0.18 25.05
CA GLY A 101 41.26 1.11 26.09
C GLY A 101 41.96 2.34 25.51
N ARG A 102 41.93 3.46 26.27
CA ARG A 102 42.62 4.71 25.90
C ARG A 102 44.14 4.63 25.98
N VAL A 103 44.66 3.61 26.69
CA VAL A 103 46.12 3.38 26.87
C VAL A 103 46.50 2.02 26.32
N CYS A 104 47.58 1.94 25.60
CA CYS A 104 48.12 0.69 25.08
C CYS A 104 48.82 -0.10 26.19
N LYS A 105 48.34 -1.31 26.46
CA LYS A 105 48.93 -2.15 27.53
C LYS A 105 50.36 -2.56 27.25
N ALA A 106 50.78 -2.69 25.99
CA ALA A 106 52.13 -3.10 25.62
C ALA A 106 53.14 -1.96 25.64
N CYS A 107 52.73 -0.74 25.32
CA CYS A 107 53.63 0.41 25.16
C CYS A 107 53.42 1.50 26.21
N ASN A 108 52.38 1.35 27.04
CA ASN A 108 51.93 2.33 28.04
C ASN A 108 51.70 3.75 27.46
N MET A 109 51.38 3.84 26.16
CA MET A 109 51.13 5.10 25.46
C MET A 109 49.67 5.33 25.25
N ALA A 110 49.26 6.61 25.29
CA ALA A 110 47.88 6.99 24.92
C ALA A 110 47.58 6.62 23.46
N ARG A 111 46.48 5.97 23.25
CA ARG A 111 45.99 5.64 21.91
C ARG A 111 45.35 6.86 21.26
N LYS A 112 45.58 7.01 19.96
CA LYS A 112 44.94 8.05 19.16
C LYS A 112 43.63 7.51 18.58
N ASN A 113 42.64 8.38 18.50
CA ASN A 113 41.41 8.08 17.79
C ASN A 113 41.70 8.08 16.28
N VAL A 114 41.34 7.00 15.61
CA VAL A 114 41.35 6.88 14.15
C VAL A 114 39.93 6.64 13.75
N PHE A 115 39.41 7.48 12.87
CA PHE A 115 38.07 7.34 12.32
C PHE A 115 38.14 6.45 11.09
N GLU A 116 37.28 5.45 11.06
CA GLU A 116 37.14 4.50 9.95
C GLU A 116 35.70 4.47 9.49
N GLU A 117 35.50 4.68 8.24
CA GLU A 117 34.18 4.53 7.65
C GLU A 117 33.80 3.05 7.54
N ARG A 118 32.65 2.68 8.08
CA ARG A 118 32.11 1.32 8.05
C ARG A 118 30.70 1.30 7.51
N PRO A 119 30.32 0.22 6.82
CA PRO A 119 28.95 0.01 6.43
C PRO A 119 28.01 0.08 7.64
N TRP A 120 26.80 0.57 7.43
CA TRP A 120 25.76 0.59 8.46
C TRP A 120 25.58 -0.79 9.09
N SER A 121 25.47 -0.85 10.40
CA SER A 121 25.27 -2.10 11.15
C SER A 121 24.31 -1.89 12.31
N ASN A 122 23.21 -2.65 12.33
CA ASN A 122 22.23 -2.57 13.41
C ASN A 122 22.78 -2.96 14.80
N THR A 123 23.94 -3.62 14.85
CA THR A 123 24.59 -4.02 16.09
C THR A 123 25.61 -2.99 16.60
N ALA A 124 25.97 -2.00 15.77
CA ALA A 124 26.87 -0.94 16.18
C ALA A 124 26.13 0.06 17.07
N LYS A 125 26.70 0.37 18.24
CA LYS A 125 26.05 1.27 19.21
C LYS A 125 25.66 2.61 18.58
N PHE A 126 26.55 3.23 17.80
CA PHE A 126 26.23 4.48 17.09
C PHE A 126 24.99 4.36 16.22
N CYS A 127 24.87 3.26 15.45
CA CYS A 127 23.74 3.03 14.57
C CYS A 127 22.44 2.78 15.35
N ALA A 128 22.54 2.06 16.48
CA ALA A 128 21.41 1.83 17.38
C ALA A 128 20.93 3.14 18.02
N ASP A 129 21.87 3.93 18.57
CA ASP A 129 21.57 5.23 19.19
C ASP A 129 20.95 6.20 18.17
N TRP A 130 21.46 6.22 16.94
CA TRP A 130 20.91 7.02 15.85
C TRP A 130 19.49 6.59 15.49
N THR A 131 19.24 5.27 15.36
CA THR A 131 17.91 4.71 15.07
C THR A 131 16.93 5.10 16.17
N GLU A 132 17.29 4.88 17.43
CA GLU A 132 16.47 5.22 18.58
C GLU A 132 16.13 6.72 18.63
N GLN A 133 17.10 7.60 18.35
CA GLN A 133 16.88 9.04 18.30
C GLN A 133 15.79 9.40 17.28
N HIS A 134 15.87 8.88 16.06
CA HIS A 134 14.91 9.23 15.01
C HIS A 134 13.53 8.59 15.24
N THR A 135 13.49 7.38 15.77
CA THR A 135 12.22 6.71 16.13
C THR A 135 11.51 7.47 17.26
N ARG A 136 12.23 8.01 18.24
CA ARG A 136 11.64 8.87 19.30
C ARG A 136 10.97 10.14 18.74
N HIS A 137 11.48 10.66 17.63
CA HIS A 137 10.88 11.81 16.94
C HIS A 137 9.75 11.43 15.99
N LEU A 138 9.24 10.18 16.06
CA LEU A 138 8.19 9.63 15.19
C LEU A 138 8.55 9.67 13.70
N GLN A 139 9.82 9.76 13.35
CA GLN A 139 10.28 9.66 11.97
C GLN A 139 10.42 8.20 11.56
N ARG A 140 9.92 7.87 10.38
CA ARG A 140 10.12 6.55 9.79
C ARG A 140 11.45 6.51 9.03
N ILE A 141 12.20 5.43 9.21
CA ILE A 141 13.54 5.30 8.66
C ILE A 141 13.49 4.58 7.31
N ILE A 142 13.89 5.27 6.25
CA ILE A 142 14.01 4.67 4.92
C ILE A 142 15.40 4.02 4.79
N PRO A 143 15.48 2.71 4.52
CA PRO A 143 16.74 2.05 4.18
C PRO A 143 17.36 2.66 2.91
N HIS A 144 18.69 2.79 2.90
CA HIS A 144 19.39 3.43 1.78
C HIS A 144 19.17 2.71 0.44
N ASP A 145 19.20 1.39 0.45
CA ASP A 145 18.94 0.54 -0.72
C ASP A 145 17.50 0.71 -1.27
N LEU A 146 16.52 0.77 -0.37
CA LEU A 146 15.13 1.02 -0.72
C LEU A 146 14.96 2.39 -1.37
N PHE A 147 15.59 3.43 -0.79
CA PHE A 147 15.56 4.78 -1.34
C PHE A 147 16.19 4.85 -2.74
N THR A 148 17.35 4.21 -2.91
CA THR A 148 18.05 4.18 -4.21
C THR A 148 17.21 3.51 -5.29
N ARG A 149 16.57 2.39 -4.98
CA ARG A 149 15.66 1.70 -5.90
C ARG A 149 14.44 2.57 -6.23
N ALA A 150 13.83 3.19 -5.22
CA ALA A 150 12.68 4.07 -5.44
C ALA A 150 13.03 5.31 -6.30
N ARG A 151 14.24 5.84 -6.16
CA ARG A 151 14.76 6.92 -7.03
C ARG A 151 14.91 6.46 -8.47
N ALA A 152 15.48 5.27 -8.71
CA ALA A 152 15.60 4.74 -10.05
C ALA A 152 14.24 4.47 -10.70
N ALA A 153 13.27 3.98 -9.93
CA ALA A 153 11.89 3.82 -10.40
C ALA A 153 11.22 5.17 -10.69
N LEU A 154 11.49 6.19 -9.87
CA LEU A 154 11.03 7.56 -10.12
C LEU A 154 11.58 8.10 -11.44
N ASP A 155 12.89 7.90 -11.71
CA ASP A 155 13.50 8.32 -12.97
C ASP A 155 12.80 7.67 -14.18
N SER A 156 12.33 6.41 -14.04
CA SER A 156 11.54 5.75 -15.10
C SER A 156 10.14 6.36 -15.26
N LEU A 157 9.47 6.73 -14.17
CA LEU A 157 8.18 7.45 -14.22
C LEU A 157 8.34 8.85 -14.84
N ASP A 158 9.41 9.56 -14.49
CA ASP A 158 9.71 10.90 -14.98
C ASP A 158 10.11 10.91 -16.47
N ASN A 159 10.61 9.80 -17.01
CA ASN A 159 10.89 9.63 -18.43
C ASN A 159 9.67 9.18 -19.25
N ASP A 160 8.55 8.80 -18.62
CA ASP A 160 7.32 8.45 -19.33
C ASP A 160 6.49 9.71 -19.62
N ALA A 161 6.38 10.08 -20.90
CA ALA A 161 5.74 11.32 -21.33
C ALA A 161 4.26 11.44 -20.91
N GLU A 162 3.51 10.33 -20.88
CA GLU A 162 2.10 10.37 -20.49
C GLU A 162 1.94 10.46 -18.96
N VAL A 163 2.82 9.79 -18.20
CA VAL A 163 2.86 9.96 -16.74
C VAL A 163 3.24 11.39 -16.37
N GLN A 164 4.21 11.98 -17.10
CA GLN A 164 4.57 13.38 -16.92
C GLN A 164 3.42 14.34 -17.24
N ALA A 165 2.69 14.11 -18.34
CA ALA A 165 1.52 14.89 -18.68
C ALA A 165 0.46 14.82 -17.58
N LEU A 166 0.17 13.61 -17.07
CA LEU A 166 -0.73 13.39 -15.94
C LEU A 166 -0.24 14.10 -14.67
N HIS A 167 1.06 14.01 -14.38
CA HIS A 167 1.68 14.64 -13.21
C HIS A 167 1.58 16.18 -13.23
N GLN A 168 1.62 16.79 -14.42
CA GLN A 168 1.53 18.24 -14.61
C GLN A 168 0.09 18.77 -14.60
N SER A 169 -0.88 17.97 -15.09
CA SER A 169 -2.28 18.39 -15.24
C SER A 169 -3.18 18.06 -14.06
N ALA A 170 -2.80 17.10 -13.22
CA ALA A 170 -3.64 16.59 -12.15
C ALA A 170 -3.25 17.08 -10.75
N ASN A 171 -4.24 17.15 -9.86
CA ASN A 171 -4.00 17.20 -8.41
C ASN A 171 -3.45 15.85 -7.95
N ARG A 172 -2.40 15.89 -7.15
CA ARG A 172 -1.69 14.69 -6.69
C ARG A 172 -2.07 14.33 -5.26
N HIS A 173 -2.11 13.04 -4.97
CA HIS A 173 -2.34 12.48 -3.63
C HIS A 173 -3.58 13.07 -2.96
N VAL A 174 -4.72 13.00 -3.64
CA VAL A 174 -5.97 13.61 -3.20
C VAL A 174 -6.68 12.70 -2.22
N ALA A 175 -6.85 13.18 -0.99
CA ALA A 175 -7.64 12.49 0.02
C ALA A 175 -9.13 12.76 -0.20
N LEU A 176 -9.92 11.68 -0.22
CA LEU A 176 -11.36 11.70 -0.42
C LEU A 176 -12.08 11.26 0.85
N ARG A 177 -13.23 11.87 1.14
CA ARG A 177 -14.13 11.46 2.20
C ARG A 177 -15.55 11.48 1.70
N GLY A 178 -16.39 10.57 2.21
CA GLY A 178 -17.80 10.49 1.84
C GLY A 178 -18.61 9.76 2.90
N LEU A 179 -19.90 9.66 2.64
CA LEU A 179 -20.83 8.84 3.40
C LEU A 179 -21.54 7.89 2.46
N TRP A 180 -21.73 6.68 2.89
CA TRP A 180 -22.57 5.70 2.20
C TRP A 180 -23.76 5.36 3.10
N HIS A 181 -24.97 5.63 2.59
CA HIS A 181 -26.20 5.30 3.29
C HIS A 181 -26.65 3.88 2.94
N ASP A 182 -26.79 3.04 3.96
CA ASP A 182 -27.33 1.68 3.82
C ASP A 182 -28.83 1.66 4.12
N GLU A 183 -29.66 1.64 3.08
CA GLU A 183 -31.12 1.66 3.24
C GLU A 183 -31.65 0.53 4.14
N PRO A 184 -31.16 -0.75 4.05
CA PRO A 184 -31.66 -1.83 4.90
C PRO A 184 -31.43 -1.65 6.39
N THR A 185 -30.31 -1.06 6.79
CA THR A 185 -29.97 -0.84 8.22
C THR A 185 -30.25 0.58 8.68
N GLY A 186 -30.43 1.53 7.74
CA GLY A 186 -30.57 2.96 8.03
C GLY A 186 -29.28 3.62 8.50
N LEU A 187 -28.12 2.96 8.39
CA LEU A 187 -26.84 3.47 8.85
C LEU A 187 -26.13 4.30 7.78
N ASP A 188 -25.49 5.38 8.23
CA ASP A 188 -24.55 6.16 7.44
C ASP A 188 -23.12 5.71 7.76
N ILE A 189 -22.44 5.15 6.78
CA ILE A 189 -21.08 4.63 6.91
C ILE A 189 -20.09 5.66 6.38
N PRO A 190 -19.18 6.20 7.21
CA PRO A 190 -18.15 7.10 6.75
C PRO A 190 -17.13 6.36 5.87
N LEU A 191 -16.81 6.98 4.74
CA LEU A 191 -15.88 6.44 3.75
C LEU A 191 -14.66 7.34 3.63
N ARG A 192 -13.51 6.71 3.34
CA ARG A 192 -12.26 7.41 3.01
C ARG A 192 -11.57 6.75 1.82
N GLY A 193 -10.73 7.51 1.15
CA GLY A 193 -9.90 6.99 0.06
C GLY A 193 -8.81 8.00 -0.32
N VAL A 194 -7.81 7.53 -1.04
CA VAL A 194 -6.76 8.38 -1.60
C VAL A 194 -6.55 7.99 -3.05
N VAL A 195 -6.65 8.95 -3.96
CA VAL A 195 -6.27 8.77 -5.36
C VAL A 195 -4.91 9.41 -5.62
N SER A 196 -4.09 8.77 -6.43
CA SER A 196 -2.75 9.29 -6.76
C SER A 196 -2.84 10.54 -7.61
N TYR A 197 -3.79 10.57 -8.54
CA TYR A 197 -4.04 11.68 -9.44
C TYR A 197 -5.54 11.87 -9.64
N ALA A 198 -6.01 13.07 -9.42
CA ALA A 198 -7.37 13.50 -9.75
C ALA A 198 -7.30 14.72 -10.66
N PRO A 199 -8.21 14.87 -11.64
CA PRO A 199 -8.25 16.04 -12.50
C PRO A 199 -8.28 17.33 -11.69
N ALA A 200 -7.59 18.36 -12.17
CA ALA A 200 -7.70 19.69 -11.60
C ALA A 200 -9.11 20.25 -11.84
N GLU A 201 -9.53 21.18 -10.99
CA GLU A 201 -10.84 21.82 -11.13
C GLU A 201 -10.96 22.49 -12.51
N GLY A 202 -12.03 22.17 -13.25
CA GLY A 202 -12.25 22.67 -14.60
C GLY A 202 -11.49 21.95 -15.70
N GLU A 203 -10.65 20.94 -15.40
CA GLU A 203 -10.00 20.11 -16.41
C GLU A 203 -11.01 19.16 -17.08
N THR A 204 -11.20 19.33 -18.38
CA THR A 204 -12.18 18.54 -19.15
C THR A 204 -11.52 17.53 -20.10
N ARG A 205 -10.19 17.62 -20.30
CA ARG A 205 -9.46 16.76 -21.23
C ARG A 205 -9.21 15.37 -20.67
N ASP A 206 -8.99 15.29 -19.36
CA ASP A 206 -8.79 14.01 -18.68
C ASP A 206 -10.09 13.57 -18.00
N ASP A 207 -10.67 12.50 -18.50
CA ASP A 207 -11.89 11.88 -18.00
C ASP A 207 -11.63 10.78 -16.95
N SER A 208 -10.40 10.72 -16.45
CA SER A 208 -9.93 9.65 -15.58
C SER A 208 -9.47 10.18 -14.21
N ILE A 209 -9.64 9.36 -13.20
CA ILE A 209 -8.78 9.39 -12.00
C ILE A 209 -7.72 8.30 -12.11
N ALA A 210 -6.58 8.47 -11.45
CA ALA A 210 -5.53 7.47 -11.55
C ALA A 210 -4.91 7.06 -10.22
N SER A 211 -4.44 5.80 -10.15
CA SER A 211 -3.73 5.24 -9.00
C SER A 211 -2.37 4.71 -9.39
N LEU A 212 -1.34 5.05 -8.61
CA LEU A 212 0.02 4.54 -8.76
C LEU A 212 0.17 3.21 -8.02
N HIS A 213 0.63 2.19 -8.73
CA HIS A 213 0.87 0.85 -8.20
C HIS A 213 2.26 0.34 -8.55
N VAL A 214 2.78 -0.52 -7.69
CA VAL A 214 3.98 -1.31 -7.93
C VAL A 214 3.57 -2.75 -8.22
N THR A 215 4.14 -3.33 -9.26
CA THR A 215 3.88 -4.70 -9.68
C THR A 215 5.19 -5.43 -10.00
N ARG A 216 5.14 -6.73 -10.18
CA ARG A 216 6.27 -7.53 -10.68
C ARG A 216 6.35 -7.51 -12.21
N ASP A 217 5.20 -7.31 -12.86
CA ASP A 217 5.09 -7.35 -14.31
C ASP A 217 3.96 -6.40 -14.73
N VAL A 218 4.26 -5.46 -15.62
CA VAL A 218 3.31 -4.48 -16.14
C VAL A 218 2.56 -4.96 -17.37
N SER A 219 2.79 -6.19 -17.85
CA SER A 219 2.10 -6.72 -19.01
C SER A 219 0.59 -6.77 -18.80
N PRO A 220 -0.24 -6.55 -19.84
CA PRO A 220 -1.69 -6.49 -19.69
C PRO A 220 -2.29 -7.73 -19.05
N THR A 221 -1.86 -8.91 -19.50
CA THR A 221 -2.40 -10.19 -19.03
C THR A 221 -2.08 -10.44 -17.56
N GLN A 222 -0.84 -10.18 -17.15
CA GLN A 222 -0.42 -10.39 -15.76
C GLN A 222 -1.10 -9.40 -14.83
N TRP A 223 -1.18 -8.13 -15.24
CA TRP A 223 -1.85 -7.11 -14.43
C TRP A 223 -3.35 -7.40 -14.29
N ALA A 224 -4.05 -7.78 -15.37
CA ALA A 224 -5.49 -8.06 -15.31
C ALA A 224 -5.82 -9.17 -14.31
N GLY A 225 -5.09 -10.30 -14.36
CA GLY A 225 -5.24 -11.39 -13.40
C GLY A 225 -4.91 -10.98 -11.97
N TYR A 226 -3.82 -10.23 -11.78
CA TYR A 226 -3.42 -9.74 -10.47
C TYR A 226 -4.43 -8.75 -9.90
N ALA A 227 -4.87 -7.78 -10.71
CA ALA A 227 -5.83 -6.75 -10.30
C ALA A 227 -7.16 -7.37 -9.86
N HIS A 228 -7.65 -8.37 -10.59
CA HIS A 228 -8.85 -9.10 -10.20
C HIS A 228 -8.63 -9.89 -8.90
N ALA A 229 -7.63 -10.76 -8.85
CA ALA A 229 -7.35 -11.63 -7.70
C ALA A 229 -7.09 -10.87 -6.38
N ARG A 230 -6.57 -9.63 -6.49
CA ARG A 230 -6.26 -8.78 -5.33
C ARG A 230 -7.35 -7.74 -5.03
N GLY A 231 -8.42 -7.66 -5.83
CA GLY A 231 -9.50 -6.72 -5.63
C GLY A 231 -9.20 -5.29 -6.07
N HIS A 232 -8.15 -5.05 -6.86
CA HIS A 232 -7.83 -3.69 -7.35
C HIS A 232 -8.96 -3.09 -8.20
N HIS A 233 -9.79 -3.93 -8.85
CA HIS A 233 -10.97 -3.48 -9.56
C HIS A 233 -12.05 -2.91 -8.63
N ALA A 234 -12.23 -3.50 -7.43
CA ALA A 234 -13.13 -2.97 -6.41
C ALA A 234 -12.60 -1.65 -5.85
N VAL A 235 -11.28 -1.57 -5.59
CA VAL A 235 -10.63 -0.32 -5.15
C VAL A 235 -10.80 0.77 -6.21
N ALA A 236 -10.60 0.47 -7.49
CA ALA A 236 -10.76 1.43 -8.58
C ALA A 236 -12.20 1.96 -8.67
N ALA A 237 -13.19 1.08 -8.63
CA ALA A 237 -14.60 1.46 -8.66
C ALA A 237 -15.01 2.27 -7.42
N PHE A 238 -14.57 1.85 -6.23
CA PHE A 238 -14.80 2.57 -4.98
C PHE A 238 -14.23 3.99 -5.01
N LEU A 239 -12.97 4.16 -5.43
CA LEU A 239 -12.33 5.47 -5.52
C LEU A 239 -12.99 6.36 -6.57
N GLN A 240 -13.45 5.79 -7.69
CA GLN A 240 -14.16 6.50 -8.73
C GLN A 240 -15.51 7.06 -8.22
N ASP A 241 -16.29 6.21 -7.55
CA ASP A 241 -17.61 6.60 -7.03
C ASP A 241 -17.45 7.58 -5.84
N LEU A 242 -16.45 7.35 -4.98
CA LEU A 242 -16.14 8.27 -3.88
C LEU A 242 -15.66 9.64 -4.39
N HIS A 243 -14.84 9.68 -5.45
CA HIS A 243 -14.44 10.93 -6.10
C HIS A 243 -15.66 11.68 -6.63
N GLY A 244 -16.52 11.02 -7.41
CA GLY A 244 -17.72 11.64 -7.93
C GLY A 244 -18.66 12.15 -6.84
N ALA A 245 -18.80 11.42 -5.73
CA ALA A 245 -19.60 11.84 -4.58
C ALA A 245 -19.00 13.05 -3.85
N ALA A 246 -17.67 13.05 -3.66
CA ALA A 246 -16.97 14.11 -2.92
C ALA A 246 -16.88 15.42 -3.71
N THR A 247 -16.65 15.36 -5.03
CA THR A 247 -16.40 16.52 -5.89
C THR A 247 -17.64 16.98 -6.67
N GLY A 248 -18.62 16.12 -6.85
CA GLY A 248 -19.74 16.33 -7.78
C GLY A 248 -19.35 16.16 -9.25
N ASP A 249 -18.12 15.66 -9.54
CA ASP A 249 -17.54 15.48 -10.85
C ASP A 249 -17.27 13.97 -11.08
N PRO A 250 -18.24 13.22 -11.58
CA PRO A 250 -18.07 11.79 -11.86
C PRO A 250 -17.13 11.60 -13.06
N ARG A 251 -16.07 10.83 -12.86
CA ARG A 251 -15.14 10.47 -13.93
C ARG A 251 -15.42 9.04 -14.39
N PRO A 252 -15.63 8.81 -15.70
CA PRO A 252 -16.05 7.49 -16.19
C PRO A 252 -14.93 6.45 -16.20
N HIS A 253 -13.66 6.89 -16.09
CA HIS A 253 -12.51 6.01 -16.23
C HIS A 253 -11.61 6.00 -15.01
N HIS A 254 -10.97 4.86 -14.78
CA HIS A 254 -9.90 4.70 -13.82
C HIS A 254 -8.65 4.19 -14.53
N LEU A 255 -7.54 4.89 -14.34
CA LEU A 255 -6.23 4.56 -14.89
C LEU A 255 -5.32 4.00 -13.80
N TRP A 256 -4.68 2.88 -14.06
CA TRP A 256 -3.56 2.40 -13.25
C TRP A 256 -2.24 2.82 -13.90
N VAL A 257 -1.45 3.60 -13.19
CA VAL A 257 -0.04 3.84 -13.47
C VAL A 257 0.74 2.76 -12.74
N LEU A 258 1.43 1.93 -13.48
CA LEU A 258 2.13 0.76 -12.99
C LEU A 258 3.63 0.97 -13.13
N VAL A 259 4.40 0.56 -12.15
CA VAL A 259 5.86 0.49 -12.24
C VAL A 259 6.34 -0.85 -11.69
N GLU A 260 7.28 -1.48 -12.35
CA GLU A 260 7.88 -2.71 -11.84
C GLU A 260 8.74 -2.43 -10.62
N GLN A 261 8.74 -3.39 -9.67
CA GLN A 261 9.48 -3.22 -8.42
C GLN A 261 11.00 -3.45 -8.57
N ASP A 262 11.42 -4.07 -9.67
CA ASP A 262 12.78 -4.47 -9.94
C ASP A 262 13.25 -3.86 -11.27
N GLU A 263 14.58 -3.72 -11.44
CA GLU A 263 15.18 -3.21 -12.67
C GLU A 263 14.74 -4.05 -13.89
N PRO A 264 14.43 -3.40 -15.00
CA PRO A 264 14.66 -1.99 -15.34
C PRO A 264 13.54 -1.01 -14.96
N PHE A 265 12.65 -1.33 -14.00
CA PHE A 265 11.53 -0.50 -13.52
C PHE A 265 10.61 -0.06 -14.67
N VAL A 266 10.16 -1.02 -15.48
CA VAL A 266 9.29 -0.74 -16.62
C VAL A 266 8.01 -0.07 -16.15
N VAL A 267 7.61 0.99 -16.86
CA VAL A 267 6.37 1.72 -16.60
C VAL A 267 5.27 1.23 -17.55
N GLY A 268 4.10 1.00 -17.02
CA GLY A 268 2.92 0.62 -17.79
C GLY A 268 1.69 1.43 -17.37
N ARG A 269 0.76 1.60 -18.29
CA ARG A 269 -0.52 2.28 -18.03
C ARG A 269 -1.65 1.37 -18.46
N ARG A 270 -2.67 1.25 -17.61
CA ARG A 270 -3.82 0.38 -17.88
C ARG A 270 -5.08 1.11 -17.49
N ARG A 271 -6.03 1.17 -18.42
CA ARG A 271 -7.38 1.68 -18.15
C ARG A 271 -8.25 0.51 -17.73
N ALA A 272 -8.99 0.68 -16.65
CA ALA A 272 -10.01 -0.30 -16.24
C ALA A 272 -11.16 -0.29 -17.24
N SER A 273 -11.61 -1.46 -17.69
CA SER A 273 -12.79 -1.55 -18.54
C SER A 273 -14.06 -1.26 -17.75
N PRO A 274 -15.15 -0.80 -18.39
CA PRO A 274 -16.43 -0.61 -17.73
C PRO A 274 -16.94 -1.88 -17.03
N GLU A 275 -16.75 -3.04 -17.66
CA GLU A 275 -17.17 -4.33 -17.10
C GLU A 275 -16.40 -4.65 -15.82
N LEU A 276 -15.07 -4.40 -15.81
CA LEU A 276 -14.22 -4.60 -14.64
C LEU A 276 -14.60 -3.65 -13.51
N LEU A 277 -14.88 -2.38 -13.82
CA LEU A 277 -15.36 -1.39 -12.85
C LEU A 277 -16.73 -1.77 -12.28
N ASN A 278 -17.65 -2.26 -13.13
CA ASN A 278 -18.96 -2.70 -12.67
C ASN A 278 -18.88 -3.92 -11.76
N ALA A 279 -18.04 -4.91 -12.10
CA ALA A 279 -17.76 -6.04 -11.21
C ALA A 279 -17.18 -5.58 -9.87
N GLY A 280 -16.24 -4.64 -9.90
CA GLY A 280 -15.67 -4.03 -8.71
C GLY A 280 -16.69 -3.26 -7.87
N ARG A 281 -17.61 -2.56 -8.53
CA ARG A 281 -18.70 -1.81 -7.89
C ARG A 281 -19.65 -2.76 -7.15
N SER A 282 -20.10 -3.84 -7.80
CA SER A 282 -20.90 -4.85 -7.13
C SER A 282 -20.20 -5.40 -5.91
N LEU A 283 -18.92 -5.77 -6.04
CA LEU A 283 -18.15 -6.36 -4.94
C LEU A 283 -18.06 -5.41 -3.74
N TYR A 284 -17.63 -4.15 -3.91
CA TYR A 284 -17.49 -3.27 -2.74
C TYR A 284 -18.83 -2.87 -2.13
N GLN A 285 -19.92 -2.76 -2.93
CA GLN A 285 -21.26 -2.46 -2.41
C GLN A 285 -21.83 -3.63 -1.60
N ASP A 286 -21.66 -4.87 -2.06
CA ASP A 286 -22.04 -6.05 -1.29
C ASP A 286 -21.29 -6.13 0.05
N LEU A 287 -20.00 -5.80 0.03
CA LEU A 287 -19.18 -5.74 1.24
C LEU A 287 -19.61 -4.62 2.19
N LEU A 288 -19.97 -3.43 1.68
CA LEU A 288 -20.53 -2.33 2.48
C LEU A 288 -21.86 -2.73 3.13
N GLY A 289 -22.78 -3.35 2.40
CA GLY A 289 -24.03 -3.83 2.96
C GLY A 289 -23.83 -4.89 4.04
N ALA A 290 -22.88 -5.80 3.86
CA ALA A 290 -22.54 -6.77 4.88
C ALA A 290 -21.88 -6.11 6.10
N TYR A 291 -21.01 -5.14 5.89
CA TYR A 291 -20.39 -4.35 6.96
C TYR A 291 -21.44 -3.59 7.78
N ALA A 292 -22.42 -2.94 7.11
CA ALA A 292 -23.56 -2.28 7.75
C ALA A 292 -24.35 -3.23 8.64
N ARG A 293 -24.63 -4.44 8.15
CA ARG A 293 -25.34 -5.46 8.97
C ARG A 293 -24.51 -5.87 10.21
N CYS A 294 -23.21 -6.07 10.08
CA CYS A 294 -22.35 -6.36 11.22
C CYS A 294 -22.34 -5.22 12.24
N LEU A 295 -22.29 -3.96 11.78
CA LEU A 295 -22.41 -2.78 12.65
C LEU A 295 -23.77 -2.73 13.37
N ALA A 296 -24.88 -2.92 12.65
CA ALA A 296 -26.22 -2.85 13.21
C ALA A 296 -26.48 -3.95 14.27
N THR A 297 -25.94 -5.14 14.04
CA THR A 297 -26.14 -6.30 14.92
C THR A 297 -25.03 -6.49 15.95
N GLN A 298 -23.92 -5.78 15.81
CA GLN A 298 -22.67 -5.98 16.58
C GLN A 298 -22.20 -7.46 16.56
N SER A 299 -22.48 -8.14 15.47
CA SER A 299 -22.11 -9.54 15.24
C SER A 299 -21.11 -9.63 14.09
N TRP A 300 -19.95 -10.21 14.38
CA TRP A 300 -18.83 -10.32 13.45
C TRP A 300 -18.52 -11.80 13.21
N PRO A 301 -19.14 -12.45 12.21
CA PRO A 301 -18.92 -13.86 11.92
C PRO A 301 -17.48 -14.13 11.50
N ALA A 302 -16.94 -15.30 11.87
CA ALA A 302 -15.59 -15.71 11.45
C ALA A 302 -15.51 -15.87 9.92
N PHE A 303 -16.57 -16.43 9.36
CA PHE A 303 -16.82 -16.55 7.93
C PHE A 303 -18.31 -16.32 7.69
N ASP A 304 -18.65 -15.55 6.68
CA ASP A 304 -20.03 -15.40 6.23
C ASP A 304 -20.11 -15.99 4.81
N PRO A 305 -20.83 -17.12 4.62
CA PRO A 305 -20.93 -17.78 3.33
C PRO A 305 -21.63 -16.92 2.27
N ASN A 306 -22.35 -15.87 2.67
CA ASN A 306 -23.04 -14.96 1.77
C ASN A 306 -22.16 -13.78 1.32
N LEU A 307 -20.92 -13.68 1.84
CA LEU A 307 -20.01 -12.63 1.42
C LEU A 307 -19.29 -13.02 0.12
N PRO A 308 -19.19 -12.09 -0.84
CA PRO A 308 -18.36 -12.29 -2.03
C PRO A 308 -16.92 -12.59 -1.62
N GLY A 309 -16.38 -13.71 -2.10
CA GLY A 309 -15.02 -14.18 -1.75
C GLY A 309 -14.92 -14.89 -0.39
N SER A 310 -16.03 -15.09 0.33
CA SER A 310 -16.08 -16.00 1.45
C SER A 310 -15.90 -17.44 0.95
N ILE A 311 -14.90 -18.12 1.47
CA ILE A 311 -14.73 -19.56 1.24
C ILE A 311 -15.49 -20.25 2.36
N ASP A 312 -16.64 -20.83 2.05
CA ASP A 312 -17.25 -21.81 2.93
C ASP A 312 -16.25 -22.97 3.10
N SER A 313 -15.86 -23.24 4.32
CA SER A 313 -14.86 -24.27 4.63
C SER A 313 -15.27 -25.69 4.17
N TRP A 314 -16.51 -25.84 3.73
CA TRP A 314 -17.10 -27.11 3.25
C TRP A 314 -17.56 -27.03 1.79
N SER A 315 -17.54 -25.84 1.16
CA SER A 315 -17.89 -25.73 -0.27
C SER A 315 -16.74 -26.21 -1.14
N ALA A 316 -17.09 -26.95 -2.18
CA ALA A 316 -16.12 -27.30 -3.22
C ALA A 316 -15.58 -26.01 -3.84
N PHE A 317 -14.27 -25.95 -4.07
CA PHE A 317 -13.63 -24.87 -4.82
C PHE A 317 -14.23 -24.86 -6.23
N HIS A 318 -15.11 -23.91 -6.52
CA HIS A 318 -15.56 -23.65 -7.88
C HIS A 318 -14.65 -22.60 -8.49
N LEU A 319 -13.97 -22.98 -9.56
CA LEU A 319 -13.29 -22.01 -10.41
C LEU A 319 -14.37 -21.16 -11.08
N ASP A 320 -14.20 -19.83 -11.02
CA ASP A 320 -15.07 -18.94 -11.77
C ASP A 320 -15.08 -19.35 -13.26
N PRO A 321 -16.23 -19.23 -13.96
CA PRO A 321 -16.35 -19.63 -15.37
C PRO A 321 -15.27 -18.99 -16.28
N TRP A 322 -14.79 -17.78 -15.97
CA TRP A 322 -13.72 -17.14 -16.73
C TRP A 322 -12.33 -17.78 -16.49
N MET A 323 -12.12 -18.44 -15.35
CA MET A 323 -10.88 -19.20 -15.07
C MET A 323 -10.82 -20.50 -15.86
N THR A 324 -11.98 -21.01 -16.31
CA THR A 324 -12.10 -22.25 -17.08
C THR A 324 -12.28 -21.99 -18.59
N GLN A 325 -12.64 -20.77 -19.00
CA GLN A 325 -12.70 -20.35 -20.40
C GLN A 325 -11.31 -19.87 -20.86
N GLY A 326 -10.31 -20.73 -20.82
CA GLY A 326 -9.06 -20.50 -21.50
C GLY A 326 -9.25 -20.67 -23.00
N ASP A 327 -9.02 -19.62 -23.77
CA ASP A 327 -8.85 -19.68 -25.22
C ASP A 327 -7.61 -20.52 -25.56
N GLY A 328 -7.63 -21.81 -25.36
CA GLY A 328 -6.64 -22.79 -25.86
C GLY A 328 -5.15 -22.50 -25.59
N HIS A 329 -4.83 -21.40 -24.93
CA HIS A 329 -3.47 -21.04 -24.55
C HIS A 329 -3.26 -21.45 -23.09
N SER A 330 -2.52 -22.51 -22.89
CA SER A 330 -2.10 -23.04 -21.59
C SER A 330 -1.26 -22.01 -20.83
N GLY A 331 -1.91 -21.01 -20.21
CA GLY A 331 -1.31 -20.17 -19.20
C GLY A 331 -1.13 -21.02 -17.93
N ARG A 332 0.09 -21.38 -17.60
CA ARG A 332 0.41 -22.03 -16.33
C ARG A 332 0.18 -21.00 -15.22
N PHE A 333 -0.89 -21.19 -14.44
CA PHE A 333 -1.02 -20.52 -13.17
C PHE A 333 0.05 -21.04 -12.21
N PHE A 334 0.90 -20.14 -11.73
CA PHE A 334 1.88 -20.49 -10.71
C PHE A 334 1.15 -20.79 -9.40
N GLY A 335 1.24 -22.01 -8.91
CA GLY A 335 1.05 -22.35 -7.51
C GLY A 335 -0.23 -23.09 -7.12
N VAL A 336 -0.93 -23.75 -8.03
CA VAL A 336 -1.89 -24.78 -7.63
C VAL A 336 -1.49 -26.08 -8.33
N GLU A 337 -0.65 -26.88 -7.69
CA GLU A 337 -0.59 -28.30 -7.99
C GLU A 337 -1.97 -28.88 -7.68
N ALA A 338 -2.59 -29.47 -8.69
CA ALA A 338 -3.79 -30.26 -8.50
C ALA A 338 -3.48 -31.31 -7.44
N ALA A 339 -4.20 -31.25 -6.32
CA ALA A 339 -4.13 -32.28 -5.31
C ALA A 339 -4.48 -33.61 -6.00
N HIS A 340 -3.50 -34.47 -6.18
CA HIS A 340 -3.74 -35.86 -6.57
C HIS A 340 -4.62 -36.48 -5.50
N THR A 341 -5.85 -36.81 -5.85
CA THR A 341 -6.69 -37.70 -5.07
C THR A 341 -5.94 -39.00 -4.87
N LEU A 342 -5.42 -39.19 -3.67
CA LEU A 342 -4.94 -40.49 -3.24
C LEU A 342 -6.15 -41.46 -3.22
N PRO A 343 -6.07 -42.63 -3.84
CA PRO A 343 -7.14 -43.61 -3.74
C PRO A 343 -7.22 -44.08 -2.29
N LEU A 344 -8.43 -43.96 -1.71
CA LEU A 344 -8.76 -44.63 -0.44
C LEU A 344 -8.52 -46.14 -0.66
N ALA A 345 -7.51 -46.65 0.01
CA ALA A 345 -7.29 -48.10 0.11
C ALA A 345 -8.43 -48.70 0.94
N ALA A 346 -9.02 -49.76 0.39
CA ALA A 346 -10.06 -50.55 1.01
C ALA A 346 -9.59 -51.27 2.29
#